data_df0646ed5761d81ddcbc0d149db56f47
#
_entry.id   df0646ed5761d81ddcbc0d149db56f47
#
_cell.length_a   1.000
_cell.length_b   1.000
_cell.length_c   1.000
_cell.angle_alpha   90.00
_cell.angle_beta   90.00
_cell.angle_gamma   90.00
#
_symmetry.space_group_name_H-M   'P 1'
#
loop_
_entity.id
_entity.type
_entity.pdbx_description
1 polymer ?
#
loop_
_entity_poly.entity_id
_entity_poly.type
_entity_poly.pdbx_seq_one_letter_code
_entity_poly.pdbx_strand_id
1 'polypeptide(L)'
;MNREEDIKKAVEVLKKGGVILYPTDTVWGIGCDATNAEAVKRVYEIKQRDDSKAMICLVDSDARLQRYVRNVPDVAWQLIDSRKYAATIPNGSPSGVKPTTLILDGAVNLAPNLIAEDGSIALRITQEAFSKELCFRFQKALVSTSANISGEPAAQNYCDIDPRIIEQVDYVCWSRRQEHKPHTPSSIIRLRPNGEVTIIRS
;
A
#
# COMPACT_ATOMS: atom_id res chain seq x y z
N MET A 1 17.52 -14.12 -9.24
CA MET A 1 16.79 -13.01 -9.90
C MET A 1 17.23 -11.72 -9.24
N ASN A 2 17.58 -10.71 -10.01
CA ASN A 2 17.89 -9.38 -9.46
C ASN A 2 16.61 -8.56 -9.23
N ARG A 3 16.74 -7.42 -8.49
CA ARG A 3 15.57 -6.58 -8.13
C ARG A 3 14.85 -6.01 -9.34
N GLU A 4 15.59 -5.66 -10.39
CA GLU A 4 15.01 -5.06 -11.61
C GLU A 4 14.14 -6.06 -12.38
N GLU A 5 14.62 -7.28 -12.54
CA GLU A 5 13.87 -8.37 -13.16
C GLU A 5 12.62 -8.75 -12.37
N ASP A 6 12.74 -8.74 -11.03
CA ASP A 6 11.63 -9.01 -10.11
C ASP A 6 10.51 -7.97 -10.26
N ILE A 7 10.86 -6.69 -10.24
CA ILE A 7 9.91 -5.59 -10.45
C ILE A 7 9.29 -5.66 -11.86
N LYS A 8 10.08 -5.95 -12.89
CA LYS A 8 9.56 -6.09 -14.28
C LYS A 8 8.47 -7.17 -14.35
N LYS A 9 8.72 -8.33 -13.78
CA LYS A 9 7.73 -9.44 -13.73
C LYS A 9 6.49 -9.06 -12.95
N ALA A 10 6.65 -8.43 -11.78
CA ALA A 10 5.52 -7.94 -10.98
C ALA A 10 4.66 -6.95 -11.77
N VAL A 11 5.27 -5.99 -12.48
CA VAL A 11 4.56 -5.02 -13.32
C VAL A 11 3.81 -5.71 -14.49
N GLU A 12 4.42 -6.71 -15.12
CA GLU A 12 3.77 -7.48 -16.19
C GLU A 12 2.52 -8.19 -15.70
N VAL A 13 2.58 -8.79 -14.52
CA VAL A 13 1.43 -9.46 -13.88
C VAL A 13 0.33 -8.45 -13.53
N LEU A 14 0.69 -7.33 -12.89
CA LEU A 14 -0.25 -6.27 -12.54
C LEU A 14 -0.97 -5.69 -13.77
N LYS A 15 -0.24 -5.45 -14.88
CA LYS A 15 -0.82 -4.96 -16.14
C LYS A 15 -1.82 -5.92 -16.77
N LYS A 16 -1.71 -7.21 -16.49
CA LYS A 16 -2.65 -8.26 -16.92
C LYS A 16 -3.84 -8.44 -15.95
N GLY A 17 -3.93 -7.61 -14.91
CA GLY A 17 -4.97 -7.72 -13.89
C GLY A 17 -4.69 -8.79 -12.83
N GLY A 18 -3.47 -9.26 -12.73
CA GLY A 18 -3.06 -10.25 -11.74
C GLY A 18 -2.84 -9.68 -10.34
N VAL A 19 -2.75 -10.58 -9.37
CA VAL A 19 -2.49 -10.31 -7.96
C VAL A 19 -1.06 -10.73 -7.62
N ILE A 20 -0.34 -9.90 -6.88
CA ILE A 20 1.03 -10.18 -6.48
C ILE A 20 1.18 -10.21 -4.96
N LEU A 21 2.18 -10.95 -4.49
CA LEU A 21 2.69 -10.92 -3.13
C LEU A 21 4.06 -10.22 -3.15
N TYR A 22 4.23 -9.14 -2.38
CA TYR A 22 5.39 -8.26 -2.49
C TYR A 22 5.80 -7.62 -1.16
N PRO A 23 7.10 -7.28 -0.98
CA PRO A 23 7.58 -6.57 0.20
C PRO A 23 7.18 -5.10 0.18
N THR A 24 6.88 -4.54 1.37
CA THR A 24 6.53 -3.13 1.56
C THR A 24 7.37 -2.49 2.66
N ASP A 25 7.10 -1.21 2.94
CA ASP A 25 7.67 -0.47 4.06
C ASP A 25 7.09 -0.87 5.43
N THR A 26 6.13 -1.77 5.47
CA THR A 26 5.52 -2.30 6.71
C THR A 26 5.67 -3.82 6.77
N VAL A 27 4.69 -4.56 6.35
CA VAL A 27 4.69 -6.04 6.27
C VAL A 27 4.61 -6.47 4.81
N TRP A 28 4.83 -7.76 4.53
CA TRP A 28 4.53 -8.30 3.22
C TRP A 28 3.08 -8.04 2.84
N GLY A 29 2.84 -7.60 1.61
CA GLY A 29 1.54 -7.21 1.11
C GLY A 29 1.05 -8.06 -0.04
N ILE A 30 -0.28 -8.23 -0.10
CA ILE A 30 -0.99 -8.67 -1.28
C ILE A 30 -1.41 -7.41 -2.03
N GLY A 31 -1.16 -7.36 -3.34
CA GLY A 31 -1.47 -6.19 -4.16
C GLY A 31 -1.95 -6.50 -5.54
N CYS A 32 -2.70 -5.55 -6.09
CA CYS A 32 -3.19 -5.57 -7.47
C CYS A 32 -3.37 -4.14 -7.98
N ASP A 33 -3.74 -3.98 -9.24
CA ASP A 33 -4.13 -2.68 -9.83
C ASP A 33 -5.34 -2.11 -9.08
N ALA A 34 -5.15 -0.99 -8.38
CA ALA A 34 -6.21 -0.31 -7.62
C ALA A 34 -7.32 0.28 -8.51
N THR A 35 -7.14 0.29 -9.83
CA THR A 35 -8.14 0.75 -10.80
C THR A 35 -8.96 -0.38 -11.43
N ASN A 36 -8.61 -1.64 -11.11
CA ASN A 36 -9.25 -2.85 -11.67
C ASN A 36 -10.14 -3.53 -10.62
N ALA A 37 -11.46 -3.41 -10.78
CA ALA A 37 -12.44 -3.93 -9.84
C ALA A 37 -12.38 -5.47 -9.68
N GLU A 38 -12.10 -6.20 -10.76
CA GLU A 38 -11.99 -7.67 -10.70
C GLU A 38 -10.73 -8.11 -9.93
N ALA A 39 -9.61 -7.42 -10.14
CA ALA A 39 -8.38 -7.69 -9.40
C ALA A 39 -8.54 -7.35 -7.91
N VAL A 40 -9.22 -6.25 -7.58
CA VAL A 40 -9.56 -5.87 -6.19
C VAL A 40 -10.45 -6.93 -5.54
N LYS A 41 -11.49 -7.42 -6.24
CA LYS A 41 -12.36 -8.49 -5.77
C LYS A 41 -11.57 -9.75 -5.44
N ARG A 42 -10.65 -10.18 -6.32
CA ARG A 42 -9.76 -11.33 -6.04
C ARG A 42 -8.94 -11.15 -4.76
N VAL A 43 -8.46 -9.95 -4.48
CA VAL A 43 -7.73 -9.69 -3.22
C VAL A 43 -8.63 -9.88 -2.00
N TYR A 44 -9.89 -9.45 -2.05
CA TYR A 44 -10.85 -9.70 -0.98
C TYR A 44 -11.10 -11.22 -0.79
N GLU A 45 -11.27 -11.95 -1.89
CA GLU A 45 -11.48 -13.42 -1.88
C GLU A 45 -10.27 -14.15 -1.28
N ILE A 46 -9.04 -13.86 -1.73
CA ILE A 46 -7.80 -14.45 -1.20
C ILE A 46 -7.68 -14.22 0.31
N LYS A 47 -8.03 -13.03 0.77
CA LYS A 47 -7.96 -12.68 2.21
C LYS A 47 -9.15 -13.19 3.01
N GLN A 48 -10.17 -13.73 2.39
CA GLN A 48 -11.47 -14.03 3.04
C GLN A 48 -11.97 -12.80 3.82
N ARG A 49 -11.87 -11.63 3.19
CA ARG A 49 -12.15 -10.34 3.79
C ARG A 49 -13.48 -9.81 3.28
N ASP A 50 -14.30 -9.29 4.19
CA ASP A 50 -15.47 -8.51 3.85
C ASP A 50 -15.07 -7.27 3.04
N ASP A 51 -15.71 -7.05 1.90
CA ASP A 51 -15.46 -5.93 0.98
C ASP A 51 -15.88 -4.56 1.57
N SER A 52 -16.69 -4.54 2.62
CA SER A 52 -16.98 -3.32 3.39
C SER A 52 -15.75 -2.73 4.09
N LYS A 53 -14.66 -3.50 4.26
CA LYS A 53 -13.44 -3.06 4.92
C LYS A 53 -12.42 -2.53 3.90
N ALA A 54 -12.35 -1.22 3.74
CA ALA A 54 -11.40 -0.56 2.84
C ALA A 54 -9.95 -1.08 2.97
N MET A 55 -9.25 -1.12 1.84
CA MET A 55 -7.83 -1.46 1.76
C MET A 55 -6.99 -0.21 1.47
N ILE A 56 -5.70 -0.27 1.82
CA ILE A 56 -4.75 0.82 1.55
C ILE A 56 -4.27 0.73 0.11
N CYS A 57 -4.04 1.88 -0.52
CA CYS A 57 -3.34 1.97 -1.79
C CYS A 57 -1.96 2.61 -1.61
N LEU A 58 -0.93 2.03 -2.22
CA LEU A 58 0.40 2.62 -2.33
C LEU A 58 0.53 3.43 -3.60
N VAL A 59 1.26 4.53 -3.49
CA VAL A 59 1.69 5.37 -4.60
C VAL A 59 3.17 5.75 -4.41
N ASP A 60 3.86 6.11 -5.50
CA ASP A 60 5.27 6.47 -5.52
C ASP A 60 5.55 7.94 -5.16
N SER A 61 4.56 8.82 -5.33
CA SER A 61 4.77 10.27 -5.28
C SER A 61 3.49 11.06 -4.97
N ASP A 62 3.67 12.34 -4.61
CA ASP A 62 2.60 13.32 -4.39
C ASP A 62 1.75 13.51 -5.65
N ALA A 63 2.40 13.65 -6.79
CA ALA A 63 1.74 13.80 -8.08
C ALA A 63 0.87 12.57 -8.41
N ARG A 64 1.30 11.39 -7.96
CA ARG A 64 0.50 10.16 -8.10
C ARG A 64 -0.68 10.17 -7.15
N LEU A 65 -0.50 10.60 -5.90
CA LEU A 65 -1.57 10.71 -4.90
C LEU A 65 -2.70 11.63 -5.38
N GLN A 66 -2.36 12.80 -5.94
CA GLN A 66 -3.32 13.77 -6.47
C GLN A 66 -4.24 13.22 -7.56
N ARG A 67 -3.84 12.16 -8.28
CA ARG A 67 -4.69 11.55 -9.30
C ARG A 67 -5.88 10.79 -8.73
N TYR A 68 -5.83 10.46 -7.44
CA TYR A 68 -6.82 9.59 -6.79
C TYR A 68 -7.68 10.27 -5.74
N VAL A 69 -7.46 11.57 -5.52
CA VAL A 69 -8.25 12.39 -4.59
C VAL A 69 -8.56 13.74 -5.25
N ARG A 70 -9.82 14.17 -5.23
CA ARG A 70 -10.23 15.43 -5.87
C ARG A 70 -9.56 16.64 -5.24
N ASN A 71 -9.60 16.72 -3.91
CA ASN A 71 -9.04 17.82 -3.14
C ASN A 71 -8.26 17.26 -1.97
N VAL A 72 -6.95 17.36 -2.03
CA VAL A 72 -6.06 16.96 -0.93
C VAL A 72 -5.94 18.16 0.02
N PRO A 73 -6.32 18.03 1.31
CA PRO A 73 -6.24 19.14 2.27
C PRO A 73 -4.81 19.62 2.48
N ASP A 74 -4.60 20.90 2.75
CA ASP A 74 -3.27 21.49 2.99
C ASP A 74 -2.53 20.80 4.13
N VAL A 75 -3.24 20.39 5.17
CA VAL A 75 -2.66 19.64 6.29
C VAL A 75 -2.06 18.29 5.84
N ALA A 76 -2.59 17.67 4.79
CA ALA A 76 -2.02 16.45 4.23
C ALA A 76 -0.66 16.73 3.59
N TRP A 77 -0.53 17.83 2.86
CA TRP A 77 0.75 18.25 2.26
C TRP A 77 1.79 18.56 3.34
N GLN A 78 1.41 19.27 4.39
CA GLN A 78 2.31 19.56 5.53
C GLN A 78 2.82 18.27 6.17
N LEU A 79 1.96 17.27 6.36
CA LEU A 79 2.35 15.96 6.90
C LEU A 79 3.28 15.19 5.95
N ILE A 80 3.00 15.20 4.65
CA ILE A 80 3.83 14.56 3.64
C ILE A 80 5.21 15.20 3.59
N ASP A 81 5.28 16.53 3.55
CA ASP A 81 6.53 17.28 3.44
C ASP A 81 7.38 17.17 4.72
N SER A 82 6.77 17.23 5.90
CA SER A 82 7.48 17.04 7.16
C SER A 82 8.18 15.66 7.22
N ARG A 83 7.59 14.65 6.63
CA ARG A 83 8.16 13.30 6.55
C ARG A 83 9.29 13.19 5.54
N LYS A 84 9.17 13.84 4.39
CA LYS A 84 10.27 13.93 3.43
C LYS A 84 11.47 14.62 4.06
N TYR A 85 11.23 15.73 4.79
CA TYR A 85 12.28 16.45 5.50
C TYR A 85 12.95 15.57 6.57
N ALA A 86 12.17 14.88 7.40
CA ALA A 86 12.69 13.97 8.41
C ALA A 86 13.55 12.84 7.81
N ALA A 87 13.24 12.36 6.62
CA ALA A 87 14.03 11.35 5.90
C ALA A 87 15.36 11.89 5.35
N THR A 88 15.55 13.21 5.25
CA THR A 88 16.77 13.84 4.72
C THR A 88 17.76 14.29 5.81
N ILE A 89 17.38 14.26 7.10
CA ILE A 89 18.26 14.67 8.20
C ILE A 89 19.41 13.68 8.33
N PRO A 90 20.70 14.09 8.21
CA PRO A 90 21.85 13.26 8.51
C PRO A 90 21.77 12.77 9.96
N ASN A 91 21.83 11.48 10.20
CA ASN A 91 21.59 10.81 11.50
C ASN A 91 20.12 10.72 11.94
N GLY A 92 19.18 11.34 11.26
CA GLY A 92 17.78 10.96 11.30
C GLY A 92 17.65 9.61 10.59
N SER A 93 17.54 8.53 11.32
CA SER A 93 17.40 7.21 10.71
C SER A 93 16.20 7.22 9.78
N PRO A 94 16.32 6.89 8.48
CA PRO A 94 15.15 6.61 7.63
C PRO A 94 14.27 5.52 8.25
N SER A 95 14.86 4.69 9.10
CA SER A 95 14.20 3.67 9.93
C SER A 95 13.37 4.25 11.09
N GLY A 96 13.50 5.53 11.44
CA GLY A 96 12.78 6.15 12.57
C GLY A 96 11.46 6.81 12.20
N VAL A 97 11.21 7.07 10.91
CA VAL A 97 9.95 7.68 10.48
C VAL A 97 8.95 6.58 10.16
N LYS A 98 8.01 6.36 11.07
CA LYS A 98 6.96 5.36 10.89
C LYS A 98 6.15 5.63 9.61
N PRO A 99 5.93 4.66 8.71
CA PRO A 99 5.09 4.83 7.53
C PRO A 99 3.71 5.36 7.91
N THR A 100 3.17 6.35 7.19
CA THR A 100 1.85 6.90 7.48
C THR A 100 0.93 6.74 6.28
N THR A 101 -0.25 6.25 6.59
CA THR A 101 -1.38 6.14 5.69
C THR A 101 -2.34 7.28 5.99
N LEU A 102 -2.76 7.99 4.95
CA LEU A 102 -3.74 9.07 5.02
C LEU A 102 -5.08 8.56 4.50
N ILE A 103 -6.14 8.73 5.28
CA ILE A 103 -7.52 8.53 4.81
C ILE A 103 -8.01 9.90 4.35
N LEU A 104 -8.34 10.00 3.06
CA LEU A 104 -8.72 11.23 2.38
C LEU A 104 -10.10 11.07 1.74
N ASP A 105 -10.94 12.09 1.84
CA ASP A 105 -12.26 12.13 1.24
C ASP A 105 -12.18 12.51 -0.25
N GLY A 106 -13.18 12.11 -1.03
CA GLY A 106 -13.25 12.46 -2.45
C GLY A 106 -12.39 11.60 -3.36
N ALA A 107 -12.37 10.29 -3.12
CA ALA A 107 -11.68 9.31 -3.96
C ALA A 107 -12.17 9.36 -5.42
N VAL A 108 -11.25 9.28 -6.37
CA VAL A 108 -11.51 9.26 -7.81
C VAL A 108 -10.55 8.30 -8.52
N ASN A 109 -10.89 7.90 -9.75
CA ASN A 109 -10.03 7.10 -10.62
C ASN A 109 -9.57 5.74 -10.01
N LEU A 110 -10.35 5.20 -9.08
CA LEU A 110 -10.12 3.91 -8.43
C LEU A 110 -11.28 2.95 -8.73
N ALA A 111 -11.06 1.67 -8.51
CA ALA A 111 -12.11 0.67 -8.59
C ALA A 111 -13.22 0.97 -7.57
N PRO A 112 -14.52 0.91 -7.96
CA PRO A 112 -15.62 1.27 -7.06
C PRO A 112 -15.65 0.46 -5.76
N ASN A 113 -15.32 -0.82 -5.82
CA ASN A 113 -15.26 -1.73 -4.68
C ASN A 113 -14.04 -1.53 -3.75
N LEU A 114 -13.23 -0.51 -4.01
CA LEU A 114 -12.10 -0.11 -3.18
C LEU A 114 -12.38 1.19 -2.42
N ILE A 115 -13.33 1.98 -2.91
CA ILE A 115 -13.74 3.25 -2.30
C ILE A 115 -14.69 2.96 -1.15
N ALA A 116 -14.45 3.53 0.04
CA ALA A 116 -15.34 3.38 1.17
C ALA A 116 -16.72 4.03 0.90
N GLU A 117 -17.76 3.59 1.63
CA GLU A 117 -19.13 4.11 1.47
C GLU A 117 -19.24 5.63 1.64
N ASP A 118 -18.38 6.22 2.47
CA ASP A 118 -18.30 7.67 2.67
C ASP A 118 -17.47 8.40 1.60
N GLY A 119 -17.07 7.72 0.54
CA GLY A 119 -16.29 8.26 -0.56
C GLY A 119 -14.80 8.48 -0.22
N SER A 120 -14.30 7.94 0.89
CA SER A 120 -12.90 8.05 1.28
C SER A 120 -12.05 6.91 0.76
N ILE A 121 -10.73 7.14 0.76
CA ILE A 121 -9.71 6.17 0.40
C ILE A 121 -8.49 6.29 1.32
N ALA A 122 -7.86 5.19 1.65
CA ALA A 122 -6.62 5.13 2.39
C ALA A 122 -5.42 5.08 1.42
N LEU A 123 -4.59 6.11 1.41
CA LEU A 123 -3.43 6.26 0.54
C LEU A 123 -2.14 6.37 1.36
N ARG A 124 -1.05 5.77 0.85
CA ARG A 124 0.29 5.90 1.42
C ARG A 124 1.31 6.11 0.31
N ILE A 125 2.12 7.16 0.45
CA ILE A 125 3.31 7.34 -0.38
C ILE A 125 4.41 6.48 0.22
N THR A 126 4.75 5.38 -0.47
CA THR A 126 5.79 4.48 0.01
C THR A 126 7.19 5.07 -0.22
N GLN A 127 8.08 4.90 0.77
CA GLN A 127 9.48 5.31 0.68
C GLN A 127 10.43 4.10 0.58
N GLU A 128 9.91 2.90 0.73
CA GLU A 128 10.68 1.67 0.62
C GLU A 128 11.09 1.44 -0.85
N ALA A 129 12.36 1.11 -1.07
CA ALA A 129 12.97 1.13 -2.40
C ALA A 129 12.31 0.21 -3.43
N PHE A 130 11.84 -0.99 -3.00
CA PHE A 130 11.20 -1.94 -3.91
C PHE A 130 9.79 -1.49 -4.28
N SER A 131 8.95 -1.23 -3.28
CA SER A 131 7.55 -0.84 -3.49
C SER A 131 7.43 0.52 -4.17
N LYS A 132 8.34 1.46 -3.91
CA LYS A 132 8.40 2.75 -4.59
C LYS A 132 8.71 2.60 -6.07
N GLU A 133 9.74 1.84 -6.41
CA GLU A 133 10.11 1.55 -7.80
C GLU A 133 9.01 0.76 -8.53
N LEU A 134 8.38 -0.18 -7.83
CA LEU A 134 7.24 -0.94 -8.36
C LEU A 134 6.07 -0.01 -8.74
N CYS A 135 5.64 0.87 -7.82
CA CYS A 135 4.58 1.85 -8.09
C CYS A 135 4.98 2.82 -9.22
N PHE A 136 6.24 3.27 -9.22
CA PHE A 136 6.76 4.14 -10.28
C PHE A 136 6.68 3.50 -11.66
N ARG A 137 7.13 2.25 -11.83
CA ARG A 137 7.09 1.53 -13.12
C ARG A 137 5.69 1.07 -13.52
N PHE A 138 4.86 0.77 -12.55
CA PHE A 138 3.47 0.38 -12.80
C PHE A 138 2.61 1.58 -13.23
N GLN A 139 2.97 2.80 -12.81
CA GLN A 139 2.31 4.07 -13.19
C GLN A 139 0.88 4.25 -12.67
N LYS A 140 0.42 3.39 -11.75
CA LYS A 140 -0.90 3.44 -11.11
C LYS A 140 -0.78 3.21 -9.60
N ALA A 141 -1.86 3.49 -8.87
CA ALA A 141 -1.98 3.08 -7.47
C ALA A 141 -2.04 1.56 -7.37
N LEU A 142 -1.35 1.02 -6.36
CA LEU A 142 -1.27 -0.41 -6.08
C LEU A 142 -2.01 -0.70 -4.78
N VAL A 143 -3.01 -1.58 -4.82
CA VAL A 143 -3.62 -2.10 -3.58
C VAL A 143 -2.53 -2.71 -2.70
N SER A 144 -2.60 -2.44 -1.41
CA SER A 144 -1.66 -2.95 -0.41
C SER A 144 -2.39 -3.33 0.86
N THR A 145 -2.53 -4.62 1.07
CA THR A 145 -3.08 -5.19 2.30
C THR A 145 -2.14 -6.26 2.84
N SER A 146 -2.07 -6.44 4.16
CA SER A 146 -1.18 -7.43 4.78
C SER A 146 -1.43 -8.85 4.25
N ALA A 147 -0.33 -9.62 4.09
CA ALA A 147 -0.35 -10.99 3.57
C ALA A 147 -0.78 -12.00 4.64
N ASN A 148 -2.03 -11.90 5.12
CA ASN A 148 -2.67 -12.81 6.07
C ASN A 148 -4.15 -12.96 5.75
N ILE A 149 -4.75 -14.06 6.15
CA ILE A 149 -6.22 -14.22 6.14
C ILE A 149 -6.83 -13.20 7.12
N SER A 150 -7.99 -12.68 6.78
CA SER A 150 -8.65 -11.66 7.61
C SER A 150 -8.95 -12.20 9.02
N GLY A 151 -8.55 -11.43 10.03
CA GLY A 151 -8.68 -11.82 11.43
C GLY A 151 -7.50 -12.60 12.00
N GLU A 152 -6.61 -13.13 11.15
CA GLU A 152 -5.37 -13.76 11.58
C GLU A 152 -4.24 -12.73 11.76
N PRO A 153 -3.19 -13.02 12.56
CA PRO A 153 -2.03 -12.15 12.71
C PRO A 153 -1.31 -11.89 11.38
N ALA A 154 -0.81 -10.67 11.18
CA ALA A 154 -0.01 -10.34 10.00
C ALA A 154 1.34 -11.08 10.04
N ALA A 155 1.72 -11.70 8.92
CA ALA A 155 3.02 -12.33 8.75
C ALA A 155 4.14 -11.31 8.96
N GLN A 156 5.09 -11.62 9.83
CA GLN A 156 6.23 -10.74 10.10
C GLN A 156 7.29 -10.86 9.00
N ASN A 157 7.46 -12.05 8.44
CA ASN A 157 8.44 -12.36 7.41
C ASN A 157 7.78 -13.17 6.29
N TYR A 158 8.49 -13.34 5.20
CA TYR A 158 8.02 -14.17 4.08
C TYR A 158 7.70 -15.61 4.50
N CYS A 159 8.52 -16.20 5.35
CA CYS A 159 8.35 -17.58 5.80
C CYS A 159 7.10 -17.79 6.70
N ASP A 160 6.55 -16.72 7.25
CA ASP A 160 5.35 -16.76 8.09
C ASP A 160 4.04 -16.61 7.29
N ILE A 161 4.16 -16.39 5.97
CA ILE A 161 2.98 -16.20 5.11
C ILE A 161 2.29 -17.54 4.90
N ASP A 162 0.98 -17.55 5.13
CA ASP A 162 0.16 -18.74 4.92
C ASP A 162 0.27 -19.26 3.48
N PRO A 163 0.58 -20.55 3.28
CA PRO A 163 0.64 -21.17 1.95
C PRO A 163 -0.63 -20.96 1.12
N ARG A 164 -1.81 -20.89 1.75
CA ARG A 164 -3.08 -20.62 1.07
C ARG A 164 -3.09 -19.30 0.32
N ILE A 165 -2.33 -18.30 0.79
CA ILE A 165 -2.17 -17.00 0.12
C ILE A 165 -1.19 -17.13 -1.04
N ILE A 166 -0.06 -17.80 -0.80
CA ILE A 166 1.01 -17.98 -1.80
C ILE A 166 0.48 -18.70 -3.05
N GLU A 167 -0.37 -19.69 -2.85
CA GLU A 167 -0.96 -20.52 -3.95
C GLU A 167 -2.01 -19.76 -4.78
N GLN A 168 -2.62 -18.70 -4.26
CA GLN A 168 -3.70 -17.97 -4.93
C GLN A 168 -3.25 -16.71 -5.66
N VAL A 169 -2.02 -16.23 -5.44
CA VAL A 169 -1.47 -15.06 -6.14
C VAL A 169 -0.80 -15.48 -7.46
N ASP A 170 -0.82 -14.58 -8.44
CA ASP A 170 -0.24 -14.85 -9.77
C ASP A 170 1.28 -14.68 -9.80
N TYR A 171 1.84 -13.94 -8.86
CA TYR A 171 3.28 -13.74 -8.72
C TYR A 171 3.69 -13.44 -7.28
N VAL A 172 4.74 -14.12 -6.85
CA VAL A 172 5.39 -13.87 -5.57
C VAL A 172 6.75 -13.22 -5.82
N CYS A 173 6.91 -11.97 -5.42
CA CYS A 173 8.17 -11.25 -5.58
C CYS A 173 9.32 -11.98 -4.88
N TRP A 174 10.47 -11.98 -5.51
CA TRP A 174 11.68 -12.64 -5.01
C TRP A 174 12.41 -11.78 -3.98
N SER A 175 12.38 -10.48 -4.16
CA SER A 175 13.09 -9.51 -3.32
C SER A 175 12.67 -9.61 -1.86
N ARG A 176 13.64 -9.51 -0.96
CA ARG A 176 13.47 -9.46 0.51
C ARG A 176 12.87 -10.72 1.16
N ARG A 177 12.83 -11.88 0.48
CA ARG A 177 12.33 -13.13 1.08
C ARG A 177 13.17 -13.63 2.26
N GLN A 178 14.46 -13.25 2.32
CA GLN A 178 15.41 -13.67 3.37
C GLN A 178 15.50 -12.65 4.51
N GLU A 179 14.71 -11.59 4.49
CA GLU A 179 14.69 -10.63 5.60
C GLU A 179 13.87 -11.17 6.77
N HIS A 180 14.47 -11.10 7.97
CA HIS A 180 13.87 -11.51 9.24
C HIS A 180 13.80 -10.31 10.21
N LYS A 181 13.38 -9.16 9.74
CA LYS A 181 13.24 -7.96 10.57
C LYS A 181 11.78 -7.83 11.02
N PRO A 182 11.56 -7.51 12.31
CA PRO A 182 10.21 -7.18 12.76
C PRO A 182 9.73 -5.91 12.03
N HIS A 183 8.51 -5.94 11.56
CA HIS A 183 7.89 -4.84 10.86
C HIS A 183 6.77 -4.22 11.69
N THR A 184 6.71 -2.89 11.69
CA THR A 184 5.66 -2.14 12.39
C THR A 184 4.60 -1.68 11.39
N PRO A 185 3.31 -1.87 11.67
CA PRO A 185 2.24 -1.33 10.84
C PRO A 185 2.33 0.20 10.71
N SER A 186 1.83 0.76 9.60
CA SER A 186 1.79 2.21 9.42
C SER A 186 0.92 2.90 10.47
N SER A 187 1.21 4.15 10.82
CA SER A 187 0.21 5.03 11.41
C SER A 187 -0.93 5.28 10.41
N ILE A 188 -2.14 5.48 10.89
CA ILE A 188 -3.30 5.82 10.05
C ILE A 188 -3.92 7.11 10.59
N ILE A 189 -3.98 8.13 9.74
CA ILE A 189 -4.51 9.44 10.07
C ILE A 189 -5.62 9.77 9.06
N ARG A 190 -6.80 10.11 9.55
CA ARG A 190 -7.88 10.64 8.72
C ARG A 190 -7.80 12.14 8.68
N LEU A 191 -7.89 12.71 7.49
CA LEU A 191 -7.86 14.15 7.24
C LEU A 191 -9.10 14.52 6.43
N ARG A 192 -9.93 15.40 7.00
CA ARG A 192 -11.14 15.88 6.34
C ARG A 192 -10.90 17.23 5.65
N PRO A 193 -11.69 17.58 4.63
CA PRO A 193 -11.58 18.86 3.94
C PRO A 193 -11.79 20.10 4.85
N ASN A 194 -12.50 19.94 5.96
CA ASN A 194 -12.72 20.99 6.98
C ASN A 194 -11.52 21.20 7.91
N GLY A 195 -10.40 20.49 7.71
CA GLY A 195 -9.20 20.56 8.54
C GLY A 195 -9.22 19.63 9.78
N GLU A 196 -10.27 18.85 9.97
CA GLU A 196 -10.33 17.87 11.06
C GLU A 196 -9.28 16.76 10.86
N VAL A 197 -8.53 16.46 11.91
CA VAL A 197 -7.48 15.44 11.96
C VAL A 197 -7.85 14.40 12.99
N THR A 198 -8.00 13.14 12.57
CA THR A 198 -8.29 12.03 13.49
C THR A 198 -7.20 10.95 13.37
N ILE A 199 -6.56 10.59 14.47
CA ILE A 199 -5.60 9.49 14.53
C ILE A 199 -6.37 8.19 14.74
N ILE A 200 -6.40 7.33 13.74
CA ILE A 200 -7.08 6.03 13.78
C ILE A 200 -6.14 4.97 14.38
N ARG A 201 -4.85 5.07 14.08
CA ARG A 201 -3.79 4.21 14.61
C ARG A 201 -2.47 4.97 14.65
N SER A 202 -1.82 4.98 15.79
CA SER A 202 -0.48 5.55 16.01
C SER A 202 0.63 4.53 15.80
#